data_4c15a93421ffc69472ad0a88fb97b76f
#
_entry.id   4c15a93421ffc69472ad0a88fb97b76f
#
_cell.length_a   1.000
_cell.length_b   1.000
_cell.length_c   1.000
_cell.angle_alpha   90.00
_cell.angle_beta   90.00
_cell.angle_gamma   90.00
#
_symmetry.space_group_name_H-M   'P 1'
#
loop_
_entity.id
_entity.type
_entity.pdbx_description
1 polymer ?
#
loop_
_entity_poly.entity_id
_entity_poly.type
_entity_poly.pdbx_seq_one_letter_code
_entity_poly.pdbx_strand_id
1 'polypeptide(L)'
;RPSRASLTTIYFMLAAGQHSCWHRVRSDEAWHFYEGDPIELLVADPELLQVERVTLGPAAGLARPVHVVPAGWWQAARPTGAYGLVGCTVAPGFEFDDFSFLRDDPAMFRALRLLDPSLADLA
;
A
#
# COMPACT_ATOMS: atom_id res chain seq x y z
N ARG A 1 25.89 -11.03 -5.73
CA ARG A 1 25.02 -9.91 -5.45
C ARG A 1 25.54 -9.07 -4.28
N PRO A 2 25.51 -7.75 -4.38
CA PRO A 2 25.85 -6.91 -3.26
C PRO A 2 24.94 -7.22 -2.07
N SER A 3 25.41 -6.93 -0.88
CA SER A 3 24.63 -7.17 0.32
C SER A 3 23.34 -6.34 0.29
N ARG A 4 22.30 -6.90 0.84
CA ARG A 4 20.97 -6.30 0.94
C ARG A 4 20.52 -6.40 2.38
N ALA A 5 19.83 -5.36 2.88
CA ALA A 5 19.23 -5.43 4.20
C ALA A 5 18.21 -6.56 4.26
N SER A 6 18.19 -7.28 5.37
CA SER A 6 17.18 -8.32 5.59
C SER A 6 15.79 -7.71 5.77
N LEU A 7 15.74 -6.49 6.32
CA LEU A 7 14.49 -5.81 6.65
C LEU A 7 14.75 -4.31 6.71
N THR A 8 13.81 -3.53 6.18
CA THR A 8 13.77 -2.08 6.37
C THR A 8 12.42 -1.67 6.91
N THR A 9 12.39 -0.60 7.69
CA THR A 9 11.14 -0.08 8.23
C THR A 9 11.16 1.44 8.23
N ILE A 10 10.00 2.05 7.98
CA ILE A 10 9.83 3.50 8.02
C ILE A 10 8.58 3.86 8.79
N TYR A 11 8.55 5.06 9.33
CA TYR A 11 7.30 5.71 9.69
C TYR A 11 6.73 6.38 8.46
N PHE A 12 5.41 6.33 8.33
CA PHE A 12 4.73 6.94 7.19
C PHE A 12 3.44 7.59 7.66
N MET A 13 3.26 8.87 7.33
CA MET A 13 2.08 9.61 7.74
C MET A 13 1.32 10.09 6.51
N LEU A 14 0.00 9.88 6.52
CA LEU A 14 -0.91 10.41 5.51
C LEU A 14 -1.87 11.38 6.18
N ALA A 15 -1.80 12.64 5.78
CA ALA A 15 -2.73 13.67 6.23
C ALA A 15 -3.89 13.82 5.24
N ALA A 16 -4.96 14.47 5.67
CA ALA A 16 -6.11 14.73 4.82
C ALA A 16 -5.67 15.39 3.50
N GLY A 17 -6.20 14.89 2.39
CA GLY A 17 -5.84 15.38 1.06
C GLY A 17 -4.62 14.69 0.43
N GLN A 18 -3.90 13.89 1.20
CA GLN A 18 -2.77 13.11 0.69
C GLN A 18 -3.20 11.67 0.43
N HIS A 19 -2.43 10.97 -0.38
CA HIS A 19 -2.60 9.52 -0.56
C HIS A 19 -1.28 8.91 -1.01
N SER A 20 -1.13 7.60 -0.76
CA SER A 20 -0.05 6.80 -1.34
C SER A 20 -0.54 6.28 -2.68
N CYS A 21 0.16 6.62 -3.74
CA CYS A 21 -0.20 6.20 -5.10
C CYS A 21 -0.06 4.69 -5.27
N TRP A 22 -0.85 4.12 -6.19
CA TRP A 22 -0.73 2.71 -6.55
C TRP A 22 0.71 2.37 -6.94
N HIS A 23 1.28 1.42 -6.22
CA HIS A 23 2.65 0.95 -6.44
C HIS A 23 2.77 -0.51 -6.01
N ARG A 24 3.90 -1.12 -6.35
CA ARG A 24 4.25 -2.46 -5.86
C ARG A 24 5.73 -2.55 -5.60
N VAL A 25 6.10 -3.48 -4.73
CA VAL A 25 7.49 -3.84 -4.48
C VAL A 25 7.64 -5.35 -4.62
N ARG A 26 8.87 -5.83 -4.81
CA ARG A 26 9.15 -7.25 -4.99
C ARG A 26 9.37 -8.00 -3.68
N SER A 27 9.07 -7.36 -2.57
CA SER A 27 9.18 -7.93 -1.22
C SER A 27 7.82 -7.87 -0.54
N ASP A 28 7.62 -8.68 0.49
CA ASP A 28 6.45 -8.54 1.33
C ASP A 28 6.54 -7.23 2.11
N GLU A 29 5.42 -6.57 2.29
CA GLU A 29 5.37 -5.31 3.04
C GLU A 29 4.29 -5.38 4.10
N ALA A 30 4.70 -5.18 5.37
CA ALA A 30 3.78 -5.16 6.50
C ALA A 30 3.46 -3.72 6.88
N TRP A 31 2.18 -3.39 6.91
CA TRP A 31 1.67 -2.11 7.37
C TRP A 31 1.22 -2.24 8.82
N HIS A 32 1.65 -1.30 9.67
CA HIS A 32 1.35 -1.27 11.10
C HIS A 32 0.68 0.06 11.44
N PHE A 33 -0.50 0.01 12.03
CA PHE A 33 -1.18 1.23 12.48
C PHE A 33 -0.63 1.67 13.83
N TYR A 34 -0.29 2.96 13.95
CA TYR A 34 0.25 3.50 15.21
C TYR A 34 -0.69 4.50 15.86
N GLU A 35 -1.18 5.51 15.13
CA GLU A 35 -2.04 6.52 15.74
C GLU A 35 -2.80 7.31 14.70
N GLY A 36 -3.80 8.08 15.17
CA GLY A 36 -4.62 8.95 14.34
C GLY A 36 -5.89 8.26 13.87
N ASP A 37 -6.39 8.69 12.73
CA ASP A 37 -7.57 8.07 12.12
C ASP A 37 -7.15 6.86 11.30
N PRO A 38 -8.05 5.87 11.15
CA PRO A 38 -7.74 4.72 10.32
C PRO A 38 -7.34 5.09 8.89
N ILE A 39 -6.53 4.23 8.29
CA ILE A 39 -6.12 4.34 6.89
C ILE A 39 -6.92 3.31 6.08
N GLU A 40 -7.45 3.71 4.94
CA GLU A 40 -7.96 2.75 3.97
C GLU A 40 -6.79 2.27 3.12
N LEU A 41 -6.45 1.00 3.27
CA LEU A 41 -5.42 0.34 2.48
C LEU A 41 -6.10 -0.47 1.39
N LEU A 42 -5.72 -0.23 0.15
CA LEU A 42 -6.25 -0.92 -1.02
C LEU A 42 -5.18 -1.85 -1.55
N VAL A 43 -5.53 -3.12 -1.72
CA VAL A 43 -4.58 -4.16 -2.12
C VAL A 43 -5.16 -4.90 -3.31
N ALA A 44 -4.40 -5.01 -4.40
CA ALA A 44 -4.84 -5.69 -5.61
C ALA A 44 -3.84 -6.76 -6.01
N ASP A 45 -4.35 -7.89 -6.53
CA ASP A 45 -3.49 -8.94 -7.04
C ASP A 45 -2.67 -8.46 -8.24
N PRO A 46 -1.58 -9.17 -8.60
CA PRO A 46 -0.68 -8.70 -9.68
C PRO A 46 -1.35 -8.44 -11.02
N GLU A 47 -2.41 -9.17 -11.37
CA GLU A 47 -3.14 -9.00 -12.62
C GLU A 47 -4.31 -8.02 -12.52
N LEU A 48 -4.55 -7.44 -11.34
CA LEU A 48 -5.67 -6.51 -11.11
C LEU A 48 -7.04 -7.13 -11.41
N LEU A 49 -7.23 -8.39 -11.01
CA LEU A 49 -8.51 -9.08 -11.15
C LEU A 49 -9.47 -8.71 -10.03
N GLN A 50 -8.93 -8.35 -8.86
CA GLN A 50 -9.74 -7.99 -7.70
C GLN A 50 -8.98 -7.01 -6.81
N VAL A 51 -9.73 -6.21 -6.05
CA VAL A 51 -9.19 -5.28 -5.05
C VAL A 51 -9.81 -5.60 -3.71
N GLU A 52 -8.97 -5.74 -2.69
CA GLU A 52 -9.38 -5.85 -1.30
C GLU A 52 -9.24 -4.48 -0.62
N ARG A 53 -10.25 -4.11 0.17
CA ARG A 53 -10.20 -2.90 0.99
C ARG A 53 -9.97 -3.30 2.44
N VAL A 54 -8.91 -2.77 3.04
CA VAL A 54 -8.54 -3.07 4.42
C VAL A 54 -8.58 -1.77 5.21
N THR A 55 -9.28 -1.79 6.34
CA THR A 55 -9.22 -0.69 7.31
C THR A 55 -8.07 -0.97 8.26
N LEU A 56 -7.02 -0.19 8.15
CA LEU A 56 -5.84 -0.28 9.02
C LEU A 56 -6.06 0.70 10.16
N GLY A 57 -6.20 0.20 11.38
CA GLY A 57 -6.55 1.03 12.52
C GLY A 57 -6.43 0.27 13.82
N PRO A 58 -7.00 0.81 14.93
CA PRO A 58 -6.99 0.13 16.22
C PRO A 58 -7.64 -1.24 16.11
N ALA A 59 -7.24 -2.17 16.99
CA ALA A 59 -7.78 -3.53 17.01
C ALA A 59 -9.20 -3.53 17.57
N ALA A 60 -10.15 -3.03 16.79
CA ALA A 60 -11.56 -2.93 17.17
C ALA A 60 -12.44 -3.02 15.92
N GLY A 61 -13.55 -3.71 16.01
CA GLY A 61 -14.48 -3.88 14.90
C GLY A 61 -13.81 -4.58 13.71
N LEU A 62 -13.95 -4.00 12.52
CA LEU A 62 -13.36 -4.54 11.29
C LEU A 62 -11.94 -4.02 11.03
N ALA A 63 -11.45 -3.07 11.85
CA ALA A 63 -10.12 -2.53 11.70
C ALA A 63 -9.06 -3.53 12.14
N ARG A 64 -7.91 -3.51 11.46
CA ARG A 64 -6.75 -4.35 11.77
C ARG A 64 -5.54 -3.47 12.03
N PRO A 65 -4.78 -3.73 13.11
CA PRO A 65 -3.53 -2.98 13.35
C PRO A 65 -2.42 -3.34 12.38
N VAL A 66 -2.44 -4.54 11.81
CA VAL A 66 -1.39 -5.02 10.90
C VAL A 66 -2.01 -5.68 9.69
N HIS A 67 -1.44 -5.39 8.51
CA HIS A 67 -1.78 -6.10 7.29
C HIS A 67 -0.53 -6.29 6.45
N VAL A 68 -0.35 -7.48 5.88
CA VAL A 68 0.79 -7.79 5.02
C VAL A 68 0.33 -7.81 3.57
N VAL A 69 1.00 -7.00 2.74
CA VAL A 69 0.81 -7.00 1.29
C VAL A 69 1.86 -7.95 0.70
N PRO A 70 1.44 -9.02 0.02
CA PRO A 70 2.40 -9.96 -0.56
C PRO A 70 3.27 -9.31 -1.63
N ALA A 71 4.48 -9.83 -1.80
CA ALA A 71 5.40 -9.39 -2.85
C ALA A 71 4.71 -9.37 -4.22
N GLY A 72 4.90 -8.30 -4.96
CA GLY A 72 4.35 -8.15 -6.31
C GLY A 72 2.91 -7.71 -6.39
N TRP A 73 2.21 -7.61 -5.27
CA TRP A 73 0.85 -7.09 -5.25
C TRP A 73 0.85 -5.57 -5.29
N TRP A 74 -0.18 -5.01 -5.90
CA TRP A 74 -0.37 -3.56 -5.96
C TRP A 74 -1.01 -3.05 -4.68
N GLN A 75 -0.61 -1.85 -4.23
CA GLN A 75 -1.12 -1.25 -3.02
C GLN A 75 -1.24 0.27 -3.17
N ALA A 76 -2.24 0.82 -2.52
CA ALA A 76 -2.47 2.25 -2.40
C ALA A 76 -3.11 2.50 -1.04
N ALA A 77 -3.00 3.72 -0.54
CA ALA A 77 -3.55 4.04 0.77
C ALA A 77 -4.03 5.48 0.81
N ARG A 78 -5.06 5.73 1.61
CA ARG A 78 -5.56 7.08 1.85
C ARG A 78 -6.07 7.21 3.29
N PRO A 79 -5.96 8.40 3.88
CA PRO A 79 -6.49 8.62 5.22
C PRO A 79 -8.02 8.66 5.19
N THR A 80 -8.65 8.33 6.33
CA THR A 80 -10.11 8.45 6.48
C THR A 80 -10.50 9.67 7.28
N GLY A 81 -9.52 10.42 7.80
CA GLY A 81 -9.75 11.60 8.62
C GLY A 81 -8.59 12.58 8.52
N ALA A 82 -8.27 13.25 9.62
CA ALA A 82 -7.25 14.30 9.62
C ALA A 82 -5.85 13.78 9.31
N TYR A 83 -5.46 12.66 9.89
CA TYR A 83 -4.19 11.99 9.60
C TYR A 83 -4.19 10.57 10.14
N GLY A 84 -3.33 9.74 9.57
CA GLY A 84 -2.98 8.43 10.14
C GLY A 84 -1.48 8.23 10.09
N LEU A 85 -0.90 7.75 11.18
CA LEU A 85 0.52 7.41 11.26
C LEU A 85 0.66 5.89 11.26
N VAL A 86 1.46 5.39 10.35
CA VAL A 86 1.69 3.95 10.19
C VAL A 86 3.18 3.66 10.11
N GLY A 87 3.54 2.39 10.26
CA GLY A 87 4.86 1.89 9.93
C GLY A 87 4.76 0.98 8.74
N CYS A 88 5.76 1.00 7.87
CA CYS A 88 5.86 0.08 6.74
C CYS A 88 7.18 -0.67 6.84
N THR A 89 7.10 -1.99 6.93
CA THR A 89 8.25 -2.87 7.06
C THR A 89 8.34 -3.77 5.85
N VAL A 90 9.49 -3.79 5.21
CA VAL A 90 9.72 -4.52 3.96
C VAL A 90 10.82 -5.55 4.17
N ALA A 91 10.57 -6.80 3.77
CA ALA A 91 11.53 -7.89 3.87
C ALA A 91 11.46 -8.79 2.63
N PRO A 92 12.57 -9.08 1.97
CA PRO A 92 13.90 -8.46 2.10
C PRO A 92 13.83 -6.94 1.98
N GLY A 93 14.81 -6.26 2.59
CA GLY A 93 14.76 -4.81 2.73
C GLY A 93 14.54 -4.05 1.42
N PHE A 94 13.94 -2.88 1.54
CA PHE A 94 13.55 -2.06 0.39
C PHE A 94 14.75 -1.64 -0.46
N GLU A 95 14.58 -1.74 -1.79
CA GLU A 95 15.48 -1.17 -2.79
C GLU A 95 14.65 -0.52 -3.88
N PHE A 96 15.07 0.64 -4.38
CA PHE A 96 14.32 1.36 -5.41
C PHE A 96 14.17 0.55 -6.70
N ASP A 97 15.11 -0.34 -7.02
CA ASP A 97 15.03 -1.19 -8.19
C ASP A 97 13.83 -2.16 -8.15
N ASP A 98 13.31 -2.43 -6.96
CA ASP A 98 12.16 -3.31 -6.78
C ASP A 98 10.82 -2.58 -6.83
N PHE A 99 10.85 -1.24 -6.84
CA PHE A 99 9.67 -0.39 -6.72
C PHE A 99 9.15 0.00 -8.11
N SER A 100 7.82 -0.04 -8.30
CA SER A 100 7.19 0.38 -9.54
C SER A 100 5.87 1.10 -9.25
N PHE A 101 5.64 2.24 -9.90
CA PHE A 101 4.34 2.89 -9.89
C PHE A 101 3.44 2.27 -10.94
N LEU A 102 2.18 2.05 -10.58
CA LEU A 102 1.20 1.51 -11.52
C LEU A 102 0.98 2.47 -12.70
N ARG A 103 1.01 3.78 -12.43
CA ARG A 103 0.81 4.81 -13.49
C ARG A 103 1.85 4.73 -14.60
N ASP A 104 3.01 4.11 -14.34
CA ASP A 104 4.08 3.97 -15.33
C ASP A 104 3.89 2.74 -16.22
N ASP A 105 2.85 1.94 -15.97
CA ASP A 105 2.47 0.78 -16.78
C ASP A 105 1.10 1.02 -17.41
N PRO A 106 1.03 1.47 -18.68
CA PRO A 106 -0.25 1.81 -19.31
C PRO A 106 -1.26 0.66 -19.33
N ALA A 107 -0.79 -0.57 -19.51
CA ALA A 107 -1.69 -1.73 -19.53
C ALA A 107 -2.31 -1.98 -18.17
N MET A 108 -1.51 -1.89 -17.11
CA MET A 108 -2.00 -2.06 -15.73
C MET A 108 -2.91 -0.90 -15.33
N PHE A 109 -2.57 0.32 -15.70
CA PHE A 109 -3.43 1.47 -15.43
C PHE A 109 -4.80 1.31 -16.08
N ARG A 110 -4.82 0.84 -17.32
CA ARG A 110 -6.06 0.56 -18.05
C ARG A 110 -6.87 -0.54 -17.38
N ALA A 111 -6.21 -1.60 -16.92
CA ALA A 111 -6.85 -2.69 -16.19
C ALA A 111 -7.51 -2.21 -14.90
N LEU A 112 -6.83 -1.34 -14.15
CA LEU A 112 -7.37 -0.76 -12.93
C LEU A 112 -8.62 0.09 -13.22
N ARG A 113 -8.59 0.90 -14.27
CA ARG A 113 -9.73 1.73 -14.65
C ARG A 113 -10.94 0.91 -15.05
N LEU A 114 -10.71 -0.23 -15.71
CA LEU A 114 -11.80 -1.15 -16.08
C LEU A 114 -12.37 -1.87 -14.85
N LEU A 115 -11.51 -2.17 -13.87
CA LEU A 115 -11.95 -2.84 -12.65
C LEU A 115 -12.79 -1.91 -11.77
N ASP A 116 -12.29 -0.69 -11.52
CA ASP A 116 -12.98 0.33 -10.74
C ASP A 116 -12.42 1.71 -11.10
N PRO A 117 -13.14 2.51 -11.91
CA PRO A 117 -12.64 3.82 -12.32
C PRO A 117 -12.27 4.76 -11.18
N SER A 118 -12.97 4.67 -10.04
CA SER A 118 -12.70 5.56 -8.89
C SER A 118 -11.33 5.29 -8.28
N LEU A 119 -10.81 4.07 -8.40
CA LEU A 119 -9.50 3.73 -7.85
C LEU A 119 -8.36 4.26 -8.70
N ALA A 120 -8.60 4.59 -9.96
CA ALA A 120 -7.59 5.18 -10.83
C ALA A 120 -7.17 6.58 -10.35
N ASP A 121 -8.01 7.24 -9.55
CA ASP A 121 -7.68 8.55 -8.98
C ASP A 121 -6.49 8.47 -8.00
N LEU A 122 -6.14 7.28 -7.54
CA LEU A 122 -5.00 7.06 -6.66
C LEU A 122 -3.72 6.69 -7.44
N ALA A 123 -3.74 6.76 -8.73
CA ALA A 123 -2.57 6.42 -9.54
C ALA A 123 -1.47 7.49 -9.46
#